data_aa79f0ef83f6f05d50917812813db207
#
_entry.id   aa79f0ef83f6f05d50917812813db207
#
_cell.length_a   1.000
_cell.length_b   1.000
_cell.length_c   1.000
_cell.angle_alpha   90.00
_cell.angle_beta   90.00
_cell.angle_gamma   90.00
#
_symmetry.space_group_name_H-M   'P 1'
#
loop_
_entity.id
_entity.type
_entity.pdbx_description
1 polymer ?
#
loop_
_entity_poly.entity_id
_entity_poly.type
_entity_poly.pdbx_seq_one_letter_code
_entity_poly.pdbx_strand_id
1 'polypeptide(L)'
;MKKFQKLTALLLSMLLIAGVMAGCGGSNGGDVAVNAPAAGNREGEVNQQAYEAERDTSGERTMTFGIQNYGGGGIDPAREINCAWNVSRYGVGECLFMFDNAMNVVNTLCDTYTVNDAHTEWVFHIRDGVKFSDGCDLTAEAVKASFDRLFEAGPSGSSAPQKYLEAEAEITADNSSGNVTIKTTKPYVDLTKNLAYPVMVILDVEHTTDYDHAAIGTGPYIATNFREEVGYTMVANPYYWGGDVPYASIELLYMGDASAKAMALQSGQLDLAENVTNINDLRNLQADPNFTVTIANGVRTGLAHMNMAEGKLLSNKTLRQAVLMALDDDTMCSITVGGLYTSGFSVLPSNLDYGYENLNDPYAFDPDAAAKLLDDAGIVDTNGDGIRELDGQEIVLHYVTYPNRCLNDFAEAIQQQLAAIGIGVDLEIGDSARQWDSYQSGDFDINGSNWTTVGTGDPTEYLAAWCSTSGADYCNYKNAEYDALFEKLSTTFDNDARREIIQEMQQILIDDAVAIVHGYYNSSMISRNATIGGAAIHTADYYWITTEIYPAA
;
A
#
# COMPACT_ATOMS: atom_id res chain seq x y z
N MET A 1 26.22 31.18 -31.05
CA MET A 1 24.77 31.06 -31.09
C MET A 1 24.28 29.83 -30.35
N LYS A 2 24.62 29.61 -29.07
CA LYS A 2 24.15 28.50 -28.21
C LYS A 2 23.88 28.95 -26.78
N LYS A 3 23.65 30.23 -26.53
CA LYS A 3 23.39 30.80 -25.20
C LYS A 3 22.05 31.53 -25.07
N PHE A 4 21.20 31.54 -26.11
CA PHE A 4 19.93 32.28 -26.12
C PHE A 4 18.66 31.40 -26.03
N GLN A 5 18.81 30.06 -25.99
CA GLN A 5 17.65 29.14 -25.91
C GLN A 5 17.32 28.58 -24.50
N LYS A 6 18.06 29.02 -23.48
CA LYS A 6 17.80 28.60 -22.11
C LYS A 6 17.09 29.63 -21.21
N LEU A 7 16.73 30.81 -21.80
CA LEU A 7 16.09 31.89 -21.04
C LEU A 7 14.58 32.04 -21.31
N THR A 8 14.03 31.29 -22.26
CA THR A 8 12.59 31.38 -22.62
C THR A 8 11.75 30.26 -22.01
N ALA A 9 12.35 29.26 -21.39
CA ALA A 9 11.63 28.18 -20.68
C ALA A 9 11.36 28.48 -19.20
N LEU A 10 11.93 29.57 -18.65
CA LEU A 10 11.81 29.90 -17.22
C LEU A 10 10.78 31.00 -16.92
N LEU A 11 10.06 31.49 -17.92
CA LEU A 11 9.09 32.60 -17.80
C LEU A 11 7.63 32.23 -18.07
N LEU A 12 7.33 30.94 -18.28
CA LEU A 12 5.94 30.44 -18.44
C LEU A 12 5.42 29.62 -17.25
N SER A 13 6.21 29.40 -16.20
CA SER A 13 5.81 28.65 -15.00
C SER A 13 5.48 29.51 -13.77
N MET A 14 5.37 30.86 -13.92
CA MET A 14 5.10 31.76 -12.79
C MET A 14 3.80 32.59 -12.92
N LEU A 15 2.78 32.08 -13.58
CA LEU A 15 1.53 32.85 -13.77
C LEU A 15 0.25 32.05 -13.50
N LEU A 16 0.26 31.13 -12.54
CA LEU A 16 -0.96 30.42 -12.10
C LEU A 16 -1.01 30.17 -10.58
N ILE A 17 -0.42 31.06 -9.77
CA ILE A 17 -0.65 31.10 -8.32
C ILE A 17 -0.99 32.53 -7.93
N ALA A 18 -2.23 32.95 -8.14
CA ALA A 18 -2.83 34.09 -7.47
C ALA A 18 -4.35 34.01 -7.58
N GLY A 19 -4.99 33.47 -6.60
CA GLY A 19 -6.44 33.58 -6.47
C GLY A 19 -7.03 32.47 -5.61
N VAL A 20 -6.91 32.54 -4.32
CA VAL A 20 -7.96 32.46 -3.30
C VAL A 20 -7.31 32.61 -1.92
N MET A 21 -7.22 33.83 -1.47
CA MET A 21 -7.05 34.17 -0.06
C MET A 21 -8.04 35.31 0.23
N ALA A 22 -9.23 35.00 0.64
CA ALA A 22 -10.05 35.91 1.42
C ALA A 22 -11.23 35.15 2.07
N GLY A 23 -11.21 35.05 3.37
CA GLY A 23 -12.37 34.59 4.14
C GLY A 23 -12.02 34.19 5.57
N CYS A 24 -11.40 35.09 6.33
CA CYS A 24 -11.38 34.99 7.80
C CYS A 24 -12.70 35.52 8.37
N GLY A 25 -13.32 34.76 9.29
CA GLY A 25 -14.12 35.35 10.33
C GLY A 25 -15.42 34.64 10.65
N GLY A 26 -15.51 34.05 11.85
CA GLY A 26 -16.78 33.76 12.50
C GLY A 26 -16.84 32.37 13.13
N SER A 27 -16.40 32.28 14.38
CA SER A 27 -16.68 31.15 15.27
C SER A 27 -18.18 31.04 15.55
N ASN A 28 -18.81 29.97 15.08
CA ASN A 28 -20.00 29.40 15.69
C ASN A 28 -19.91 27.89 15.50
N GLY A 29 -19.96 27.14 16.62
CA GLY A 29 -20.02 25.70 16.59
C GLY A 29 -21.25 25.25 15.80
N GLY A 30 -21.00 24.63 14.68
CA GLY A 30 -21.97 24.03 13.79
C GLY A 30 -21.25 22.99 12.95
N ASP A 31 -21.90 21.84 12.75
CA ASP A 31 -21.44 20.78 11.92
C ASP A 31 -20.86 21.32 10.59
N VAL A 32 -19.62 21.00 10.30
CA VAL A 32 -18.97 21.43 9.06
C VAL A 32 -19.29 20.38 8.00
N ALA A 33 -20.16 20.72 7.05
CA ALA A 33 -20.35 19.91 5.85
C ALA A 33 -19.13 20.05 4.95
N VAL A 34 -18.40 18.97 4.75
CA VAL A 34 -17.23 18.91 3.85
C VAL A 34 -17.72 18.45 2.47
N ASN A 35 -17.74 19.37 1.52
CA ASN A 35 -17.96 19.03 0.12
C ASN A 35 -16.59 18.71 -0.51
N ALA A 36 -16.30 17.44 -0.71
CA ALA A 36 -15.15 17.03 -1.52
C ALA A 36 -15.47 17.10 -3.02
N PRO A 37 -14.49 17.32 -3.89
CA PRO A 37 -14.70 17.28 -5.33
C PRO A 37 -15.19 15.90 -5.77
N ALA A 38 -16.05 15.87 -6.78
CA ALA A 38 -16.57 14.63 -7.36
C ALA A 38 -15.42 13.74 -7.86
N ALA A 39 -15.56 12.43 -7.69
CA ALA A 39 -14.62 11.45 -8.21
C ALA A 39 -14.43 11.68 -9.73
N GLY A 40 -13.27 12.16 -10.14
CA GLY A 40 -13.01 12.46 -11.54
C GLY A 40 -11.54 12.64 -11.91
N ASN A 41 -10.66 12.92 -10.96
CA ASN A 41 -9.25 13.09 -11.27
C ASN A 41 -8.39 12.33 -10.27
N ARG A 42 -7.96 11.15 -10.69
CA ARG A 42 -6.92 10.38 -9.99
C ARG A 42 -5.56 10.91 -10.43
N GLU A 43 -5.20 12.12 -9.99
CA GLU A 43 -3.87 12.67 -10.21
C GLU A 43 -2.94 12.18 -9.11
N GLY A 44 -2.06 11.23 -9.44
CA GLY A 44 -0.95 10.81 -8.62
C GLY A 44 0.33 10.75 -9.45
N GLU A 45 1.48 10.86 -8.82
CA GLU A 45 2.75 10.73 -9.51
C GLU A 45 2.94 9.31 -10.03
N VAL A 46 2.76 9.15 -11.34
CA VAL A 46 3.11 7.95 -12.08
C VAL A 46 4.45 8.24 -12.74
N ASN A 47 5.47 7.43 -12.49
CA ASN A 47 6.80 7.61 -13.08
C ASN A 47 6.79 7.51 -14.61
N GLN A 48 5.75 6.89 -15.14
CA GLN A 48 5.47 6.80 -16.55
C GLN A 48 3.99 7.06 -16.77
N GLN A 49 3.63 7.98 -17.68
CA GLN A 49 2.24 8.26 -18.00
C GLN A 49 1.58 7.07 -18.70
N ALA A 50 0.31 6.84 -18.42
CA ALA A 50 -0.51 5.91 -19.17
C ALA A 50 -0.51 6.24 -20.67
N TYR A 51 -0.60 5.23 -21.50
CA TYR A 51 -0.69 5.42 -22.94
C TYR A 51 -2.03 6.07 -23.31
N GLU A 52 -1.96 7.27 -23.83
CA GLU A 52 -3.13 8.00 -24.35
C GLU A 52 -3.36 7.58 -25.81
N ALA A 53 -4.47 6.90 -26.07
CA ALA A 53 -4.90 6.48 -27.38
C ALA A 53 -6.25 7.10 -27.74
N GLU A 54 -6.58 7.15 -29.03
CA GLU A 54 -7.96 7.39 -29.43
C GLU A 54 -8.83 6.22 -28.93
N ARG A 55 -9.96 6.56 -28.28
CA ARG A 55 -10.85 5.54 -27.70
C ARG A 55 -11.67 4.87 -28.79
N ASP A 56 -11.62 3.54 -28.88
CA ASP A 56 -12.52 2.78 -29.74
C ASP A 56 -13.91 2.67 -29.10
N THR A 57 -14.89 3.31 -29.72
CA THR A 57 -16.30 3.27 -29.29
C THR A 57 -17.17 2.36 -30.18
N SER A 58 -16.55 1.53 -31.04
CA SER A 58 -17.25 0.85 -32.14
C SER A 58 -17.96 -0.46 -31.76
N GLY A 59 -17.93 -0.89 -30.47
CA GLY A 59 -18.63 -2.14 -30.16
C GLY A 59 -18.29 -2.78 -28.81
N GLU A 60 -18.82 -3.99 -28.60
CA GLU A 60 -18.55 -4.81 -27.43
C GLU A 60 -17.08 -5.28 -27.46
N ARG A 61 -16.24 -4.64 -26.66
CA ARG A 61 -14.82 -4.98 -26.54
C ARG A 61 -14.58 -5.87 -25.34
N THR A 62 -13.62 -6.77 -25.51
CA THR A 62 -13.10 -7.64 -24.44
C THR A 62 -11.64 -7.32 -24.18
N MET A 63 -11.19 -7.55 -22.94
CA MET A 63 -9.81 -7.42 -22.51
C MET A 63 -9.38 -8.70 -21.79
N THR A 64 -8.12 -9.10 -21.97
CA THR A 64 -7.47 -10.15 -21.18
C THR A 64 -6.48 -9.55 -20.21
N PHE A 65 -6.64 -9.82 -18.92
CA PHE A 65 -5.80 -9.25 -17.88
C PHE A 65 -5.13 -10.34 -17.05
N GLY A 66 -3.80 -10.39 -17.07
CA GLY A 66 -2.98 -11.34 -16.30
C GLY A 66 -2.64 -10.80 -14.92
N ILE A 67 -3.05 -11.52 -13.87
CA ILE A 67 -2.79 -11.17 -12.48
C ILE A 67 -2.24 -12.35 -11.68
N GLN A 68 -1.64 -12.07 -10.54
CA GLN A 68 -1.31 -13.11 -9.57
C GLN A 68 -2.57 -13.55 -8.81
N ASN A 69 -2.64 -14.84 -8.45
CA ASN A 69 -3.73 -15.36 -7.61
C ASN A 69 -3.51 -14.97 -6.15
N TYR A 70 -4.18 -13.92 -5.70
CA TYR A 70 -4.15 -13.47 -4.32
C TYR A 70 -5.31 -14.06 -3.52
N GLY A 71 -5.01 -14.61 -2.34
CA GLY A 71 -6.02 -15.14 -1.42
C GLY A 71 -6.91 -16.22 -2.01
N GLY A 72 -6.36 -17.13 -2.84
CA GLY A 72 -7.17 -18.12 -3.54
C GLY A 72 -8.16 -17.54 -4.53
N GLY A 73 -8.02 -16.24 -4.87
CA GLY A 73 -8.85 -15.51 -5.83
C GLY A 73 -10.23 -15.07 -5.33
N GLY A 74 -10.57 -15.31 -4.08
CA GLY A 74 -11.85 -14.89 -3.51
C GLY A 74 -11.99 -13.36 -3.44
N ILE A 75 -13.25 -12.89 -3.38
CA ILE A 75 -13.62 -11.47 -3.32
C ILE A 75 -14.52 -11.12 -2.12
N ASP A 76 -14.65 -12.01 -1.12
CA ASP A 76 -15.37 -11.70 0.12
C ASP A 76 -14.48 -10.90 1.09
N PRO A 77 -14.76 -9.60 1.35
CA PRO A 77 -13.96 -8.79 2.28
C PRO A 77 -13.96 -9.33 3.72
N ALA A 78 -14.96 -10.12 4.10
CA ALA A 78 -15.03 -10.74 5.41
C ALA A 78 -14.18 -12.02 5.55
N ARG A 79 -13.62 -12.54 4.47
CA ARG A 79 -12.83 -13.78 4.50
C ARG A 79 -11.37 -13.53 4.89
N GLU A 80 -10.68 -12.67 4.17
CA GLU A 80 -9.29 -12.31 4.41
C GLU A 80 -8.91 -11.01 3.68
N ILE A 81 -7.76 -10.43 4.05
CA ILE A 81 -7.31 -9.13 3.52
C ILE A 81 -7.12 -9.12 2.01
N ASN A 82 -6.61 -10.21 1.41
CA ASN A 82 -6.43 -10.27 -0.04
C ASN A 82 -7.78 -10.29 -0.77
N CYS A 83 -8.80 -10.95 -0.22
CA CYS A 83 -10.16 -10.93 -0.78
C CYS A 83 -10.79 -9.54 -0.71
N ALA A 84 -10.56 -8.81 0.39
CA ALA A 84 -10.98 -7.43 0.52
C ALA A 84 -10.32 -6.52 -0.52
N TRP A 85 -9.04 -6.71 -0.80
CA TRP A 85 -8.38 -5.98 -1.88
C TRP A 85 -8.87 -6.41 -3.27
N ASN A 86 -9.08 -7.71 -3.48
CA ASN A 86 -9.53 -8.23 -4.78
C ASN A 86 -10.89 -7.68 -5.21
N VAL A 87 -11.87 -7.56 -4.30
CA VAL A 87 -13.19 -7.02 -4.63
C VAL A 87 -13.11 -5.59 -5.16
N SER A 88 -12.20 -4.78 -4.63
CA SER A 88 -11.91 -3.42 -5.12
C SER A 88 -11.02 -3.42 -6.37
N ARG A 89 -9.95 -4.24 -6.40
CA ARG A 89 -9.04 -4.37 -7.55
C ARG A 89 -9.75 -4.77 -8.83
N TYR A 90 -10.72 -5.67 -8.71
CA TYR A 90 -11.47 -6.18 -9.85
C TYR A 90 -12.63 -5.27 -10.27
N GLY A 91 -12.82 -4.15 -9.56
CA GLY A 91 -13.89 -3.20 -9.87
C GLY A 91 -15.30 -3.74 -9.58
N VAL A 92 -15.44 -4.66 -8.61
CA VAL A 92 -16.74 -5.25 -8.22
C VAL A 92 -17.41 -4.42 -7.14
N GLY A 93 -16.67 -4.03 -6.11
CA GLY A 93 -17.21 -3.33 -4.96
C GLY A 93 -16.49 -2.01 -4.69
N GLU A 94 -17.21 -1.06 -4.11
CA GLU A 94 -16.71 0.24 -3.72
C GLU A 94 -16.96 0.49 -2.24
N CYS A 95 -16.12 1.34 -1.62
CA CYS A 95 -16.31 1.82 -0.25
C CYS A 95 -17.10 3.14 -0.26
N LEU A 96 -17.46 3.66 0.92
CA LEU A 96 -18.05 5.01 1.04
C LEU A 96 -17.13 6.08 0.50
N PHE A 97 -15.84 5.86 0.63
CA PHE A 97 -14.75 6.70 0.13
C PHE A 97 -13.73 5.85 -0.61
N MET A 98 -12.85 6.49 -1.36
CA MET A 98 -11.68 5.87 -1.99
C MET A 98 -10.45 6.74 -1.76
N PHE A 99 -9.26 6.23 -2.12
CA PHE A 99 -8.03 7.00 -2.14
C PHE A 99 -7.67 7.42 -3.55
N ASP A 100 -7.17 8.64 -3.72
CA ASP A 100 -6.40 9.02 -4.89
C ASP A 100 -4.95 8.47 -4.82
N ASN A 101 -4.15 8.69 -5.84
CA ASN A 101 -2.76 8.22 -5.86
C ASN A 101 -1.84 8.90 -4.83
N ALA A 102 -2.25 10.03 -4.25
CA ALA A 102 -1.56 10.67 -3.14
C ALA A 102 -2.07 10.21 -1.76
N MET A 103 -2.94 9.18 -1.73
CA MET A 103 -3.61 8.65 -0.55
C MET A 103 -4.54 9.67 0.16
N ASN A 104 -5.02 10.68 -0.56
CA ASN A 104 -6.09 11.53 -0.06
C ASN A 104 -7.45 10.85 -0.24
N VAL A 105 -8.36 11.13 0.70
CA VAL A 105 -9.73 10.60 0.63
C VAL A 105 -10.55 11.32 -0.43
N VAL A 106 -11.25 10.55 -1.26
CA VAL A 106 -12.18 11.02 -2.29
C VAL A 106 -13.54 10.40 -2.04
N ASN A 107 -14.60 11.21 -2.14
CA ASN A 107 -15.97 10.75 -1.96
C ASN A 107 -16.39 9.79 -3.10
N THR A 108 -16.94 8.63 -2.73
CA THR A 108 -17.44 7.60 -3.67
C THR A 108 -18.94 7.40 -3.46
N LEU A 109 -19.33 6.42 -2.63
CA LEU A 109 -20.73 6.15 -2.32
C LEU A 109 -21.31 7.11 -1.28
N CYS A 110 -20.47 7.81 -0.53
CA CYS A 110 -20.83 8.95 0.29
C CYS A 110 -20.52 10.24 -0.48
N ASP A 111 -21.48 11.17 -0.61
CA ASP A 111 -21.28 12.45 -1.29
C ASP A 111 -20.99 13.60 -0.33
N THR A 112 -21.55 13.57 0.89
CA THR A 112 -21.29 14.56 1.93
C THR A 112 -21.28 13.90 3.31
N TYR A 113 -20.53 14.48 4.24
CA TYR A 113 -20.54 14.04 5.63
C TYR A 113 -20.36 15.22 6.60
N THR A 114 -20.75 14.99 7.85
CA THR A 114 -20.46 15.89 8.97
C THR A 114 -19.87 15.10 10.13
N VAL A 115 -19.10 15.79 10.97
CA VAL A 115 -18.52 15.24 12.19
C VAL A 115 -18.68 16.23 13.33
N ASN A 116 -18.95 15.74 14.54
CA ASN A 116 -19.00 16.57 15.73
C ASN A 116 -17.60 16.98 16.22
N ASP A 117 -17.50 18.01 17.05
CA ASP A 117 -16.23 18.54 17.58
C ASP A 117 -15.43 17.49 18.37
N ALA A 118 -16.07 16.47 18.91
CA ALA A 118 -15.43 15.39 19.66
C ALA A 118 -14.91 14.25 18.76
N HIS A 119 -15.15 14.30 17.46
CA HIS A 119 -14.81 13.25 16.50
C HIS A 119 -15.36 11.85 16.88
N THR A 120 -16.54 11.82 17.49
CA THR A 120 -17.22 10.61 17.96
C THR A 120 -18.59 10.38 17.33
N GLU A 121 -19.10 11.33 16.57
CA GLU A 121 -20.35 11.17 15.83
C GLU A 121 -20.16 11.69 14.40
N TRP A 122 -20.32 10.78 13.45
CA TRP A 122 -20.14 11.00 12.03
C TRP A 122 -21.46 10.72 11.32
N VAL A 123 -21.91 11.62 10.45
CA VAL A 123 -23.13 11.45 9.64
C VAL A 123 -22.73 11.49 8.18
N PHE A 124 -22.94 10.38 7.49
CA PHE A 124 -22.58 10.18 6.08
C PHE A 124 -23.86 10.16 5.24
N HIS A 125 -23.97 11.04 4.26
CA HIS A 125 -25.06 11.02 3.30
C HIS A 125 -24.69 10.08 2.13
N ILE A 126 -25.51 9.06 1.89
CA ILE A 126 -25.31 8.09 0.83
C ILE A 126 -25.78 8.70 -0.48
N ARG A 127 -24.93 8.63 -1.50
CA ARG A 127 -25.16 9.21 -2.81
C ARG A 127 -26.46 8.71 -3.43
N ASP A 128 -27.33 9.64 -3.85
CA ASP A 128 -28.59 9.34 -4.50
C ASP A 128 -28.39 8.67 -5.87
N GLY A 129 -29.27 7.71 -6.20
CA GLY A 129 -29.34 7.08 -7.51
C GLY A 129 -28.27 6.01 -7.80
N VAL A 130 -27.44 5.70 -6.83
CA VAL A 130 -26.50 4.56 -6.93
C VAL A 130 -27.28 3.26 -6.83
N LYS A 131 -26.90 2.28 -7.66
CA LYS A 131 -27.47 0.92 -7.68
C LYS A 131 -26.39 -0.12 -7.50
N PHE A 132 -26.79 -1.22 -6.88
CA PHE A 132 -26.03 -2.45 -6.95
C PHE A 132 -26.09 -3.06 -8.35
N SER A 133 -25.21 -4.01 -8.64
CA SER A 133 -25.08 -4.63 -9.94
C SER A 133 -26.25 -5.52 -10.35
N ASP A 134 -27.16 -5.84 -9.45
CA ASP A 134 -28.45 -6.51 -9.71
C ASP A 134 -29.60 -5.53 -10.03
N GLY A 135 -29.35 -4.22 -9.90
CA GLY A 135 -30.29 -3.14 -10.15
C GLY A 135 -31.06 -2.65 -8.92
N CYS A 136 -30.84 -3.23 -7.74
CA CYS A 136 -31.38 -2.74 -6.48
C CYS A 136 -30.74 -1.41 -6.09
N ASP A 137 -31.48 -0.53 -5.41
CA ASP A 137 -30.98 0.77 -4.98
C ASP A 137 -30.03 0.62 -3.79
N LEU A 138 -28.91 1.33 -3.81
CA LEU A 138 -28.07 1.52 -2.65
C LEU A 138 -28.78 2.49 -1.68
N THR A 139 -29.11 2.02 -0.48
CA THR A 139 -29.77 2.81 0.56
C THR A 139 -28.93 2.90 1.81
N ALA A 140 -29.25 3.83 2.72
CA ALA A 140 -28.58 3.91 4.01
C ALA A 140 -28.69 2.59 4.82
N GLU A 141 -29.89 1.93 4.75
CA GLU A 141 -30.06 0.62 5.40
C GLU A 141 -29.23 -0.47 4.75
N ALA A 142 -29.04 -0.47 3.43
CA ALA A 142 -28.19 -1.43 2.73
C ALA A 142 -26.69 -1.26 3.14
N VAL A 143 -26.23 -0.01 3.27
CA VAL A 143 -24.89 0.29 3.79
C VAL A 143 -24.71 -0.25 5.22
N LYS A 144 -25.69 0.03 6.09
CA LYS A 144 -25.66 -0.51 7.46
C LYS A 144 -25.64 -2.04 7.47
N ALA A 145 -26.49 -2.70 6.67
CA ALA A 145 -26.53 -4.16 6.57
C ALA A 145 -25.19 -4.73 6.12
N SER A 146 -24.49 -4.06 5.18
CA SER A 146 -23.15 -4.45 4.75
C SER A 146 -22.14 -4.40 5.88
N PHE A 147 -22.14 -3.33 6.68
CA PHE A 147 -21.28 -3.24 7.87
C PHE A 147 -21.64 -4.27 8.93
N ASP A 148 -22.93 -4.45 9.26
CA ASP A 148 -23.39 -5.45 10.22
C ASP A 148 -22.87 -6.85 9.84
N ARG A 149 -23.03 -7.26 8.56
CA ARG A 149 -22.48 -8.53 8.06
C ARG A 149 -20.98 -8.62 8.21
N LEU A 150 -20.26 -7.55 7.86
CA LEU A 150 -18.80 -7.54 7.95
C LEU A 150 -18.32 -7.76 9.38
N PHE A 151 -19.00 -7.14 10.37
CA PHE A 151 -18.67 -7.33 11.79
C PHE A 151 -19.07 -8.71 12.32
N GLU A 152 -20.18 -9.28 11.86
CA GLU A 152 -20.63 -10.62 12.25
C GLU A 152 -19.77 -11.74 11.65
N ALA A 153 -19.42 -11.61 10.38
CA ALA A 153 -18.67 -12.62 9.62
C ALA A 153 -17.17 -12.30 9.52
N GLY A 154 -16.77 -11.13 10.00
CA GLY A 154 -15.43 -10.60 9.84
C GLY A 154 -14.34 -11.52 10.34
N PRO A 155 -13.23 -11.59 9.62
CA PRO A 155 -12.13 -12.48 9.92
C PRO A 155 -11.40 -12.06 11.20
N SER A 156 -10.59 -12.96 11.70
CA SER A 156 -9.57 -12.65 12.70
C SER A 156 -8.30 -12.13 12.03
N GLY A 157 -7.46 -11.43 12.77
CA GLY A 157 -6.15 -11.02 12.29
C GLY A 157 -6.14 -9.71 11.49
N SER A 158 -5.41 -9.67 10.38
CA SER A 158 -5.11 -8.42 9.65
C SER A 158 -6.31 -7.77 8.97
N SER A 159 -7.32 -8.55 8.60
CA SER A 159 -8.53 -8.08 7.95
C SER A 159 -9.72 -7.90 8.89
N ALA A 160 -9.52 -8.01 10.21
CA ALA A 160 -10.58 -7.78 11.19
C ALA A 160 -11.13 -6.34 11.06
N PRO A 161 -12.44 -6.15 10.79
CA PRO A 161 -13.01 -4.81 10.61
C PRO A 161 -12.88 -3.93 11.86
N GLN A 162 -12.74 -4.54 13.04
CA GLN A 162 -12.53 -3.86 14.32
C GLN A 162 -11.24 -3.03 14.39
N LYS A 163 -10.30 -3.27 13.48
CA LYS A 163 -9.11 -2.42 13.32
C LYS A 163 -9.44 -1.04 12.72
N TYR A 164 -10.48 -0.98 11.92
CA TYR A 164 -10.85 0.21 11.16
C TYR A 164 -12.04 0.95 11.76
N LEU A 165 -12.96 0.23 12.39
CA LEU A 165 -14.08 0.77 13.15
C LEU A 165 -14.30 -0.14 14.37
N GLU A 166 -14.30 0.44 15.57
CA GLU A 166 -14.48 -0.32 16.81
C GLU A 166 -15.79 -1.12 16.84
N ALA A 167 -15.76 -2.29 17.49
CA ALA A 167 -16.92 -3.18 17.56
C ALA A 167 -18.10 -2.60 18.34
N GLU A 168 -17.83 -1.66 19.25
CA GLU A 168 -18.81 -0.95 20.08
C GLU A 168 -19.46 0.23 19.34
N ALA A 169 -19.07 0.53 18.10
CA ALA A 169 -19.66 1.60 17.32
C ALA A 169 -21.15 1.37 17.09
N GLU A 170 -21.97 2.37 17.38
CA GLU A 170 -23.41 2.37 17.08
C GLU A 170 -23.61 2.86 15.65
N ILE A 171 -24.08 2.00 14.76
CA ILE A 171 -24.39 2.33 13.37
C ILE A 171 -25.90 2.38 13.19
N THR A 172 -26.42 3.53 12.79
CA THR A 172 -27.84 3.73 12.47
C THR A 172 -28.01 4.22 11.06
N ALA A 173 -29.15 3.89 10.43
CA ALA A 173 -29.47 4.28 9.07
C ALA A 173 -30.87 4.90 9.01
N ASP A 174 -31.04 5.90 8.15
CA ASP A 174 -32.32 6.53 7.86
C ASP A 174 -32.46 6.75 6.35
N ASN A 175 -33.22 5.88 5.69
CA ASN A 175 -33.49 5.97 4.26
C ASN A 175 -34.26 7.24 3.86
N SER A 176 -34.98 7.87 4.78
CA SER A 176 -35.75 9.09 4.47
C SER A 176 -34.85 10.32 4.29
N SER A 177 -33.72 10.34 4.95
CA SER A 177 -32.68 11.36 4.82
C SER A 177 -31.46 10.91 4.02
N GLY A 178 -31.37 9.62 3.68
CA GLY A 178 -30.20 9.02 3.03
C GLY A 178 -28.97 8.92 3.93
N ASN A 179 -29.12 9.03 5.25
CA ASN A 179 -27.99 9.15 6.17
C ASN A 179 -27.67 7.83 6.89
N VAL A 180 -26.36 7.55 6.97
CA VAL A 180 -25.80 6.58 7.92
C VAL A 180 -25.07 7.37 9.00
N THR A 181 -25.44 7.13 10.26
CA THR A 181 -24.77 7.74 11.41
C THR A 181 -23.95 6.71 12.16
N ILE A 182 -22.67 7.02 12.39
CA ILE A 182 -21.74 6.18 13.15
C ILE A 182 -21.34 6.94 14.42
N LYS A 183 -21.63 6.35 15.59
CA LYS A 183 -21.20 6.87 16.89
C LYS A 183 -20.17 5.93 17.48
N THR A 184 -19.07 6.48 17.94
CA THR A 184 -17.94 5.75 18.48
C THR A 184 -17.72 6.09 19.96
N THR A 185 -17.13 5.16 20.72
CA THR A 185 -16.82 5.35 22.13
C THR A 185 -15.55 6.16 22.34
N LYS A 186 -14.69 6.18 21.34
CA LYS A 186 -13.46 6.97 21.29
C LYS A 186 -13.42 7.83 20.03
N PRO A 187 -12.71 8.96 20.04
CA PRO A 187 -12.57 9.79 18.86
C PRO A 187 -11.75 9.10 17.76
N TYR A 188 -12.14 9.32 16.51
CA TYR A 188 -11.35 8.97 15.33
C TYR A 188 -10.77 10.24 14.73
N VAL A 189 -9.47 10.21 14.41
CA VAL A 189 -8.78 11.34 13.76
C VAL A 189 -9.46 11.68 12.43
N ASP A 190 -9.65 10.65 11.60
CA ASP A 190 -10.36 10.76 10.33
C ASP A 190 -11.00 9.40 9.99
N LEU A 191 -12.28 9.23 10.34
CA LEU A 191 -13.00 7.99 10.07
C LEU A 191 -13.17 7.73 8.56
N THR A 192 -13.18 8.78 7.72
CA THR A 192 -13.33 8.63 6.27
C THR A 192 -12.19 7.82 5.66
N LYS A 193 -10.97 7.97 6.17
CA LYS A 193 -9.80 7.19 5.78
C LYS A 193 -10.00 5.69 6.05
N ASN A 194 -10.51 5.36 7.22
CA ASN A 194 -10.80 3.98 7.60
C ASN A 194 -11.89 3.37 6.72
N LEU A 195 -12.93 4.18 6.40
CA LEU A 195 -14.05 3.77 5.54
C LEU A 195 -13.71 3.76 4.03
N ALA A 196 -12.53 4.26 3.64
CA ALA A 196 -11.98 4.13 2.29
C ALA A 196 -11.19 2.83 2.09
N TYR A 197 -10.83 2.15 3.19
CA TYR A 197 -10.01 0.95 3.12
C TYR A 197 -10.81 -0.24 2.58
N PRO A 198 -10.28 -1.06 1.66
CA PRO A 198 -11.03 -2.12 0.96
C PRO A 198 -11.74 -3.15 1.83
N VAL A 199 -11.34 -3.32 3.10
CA VAL A 199 -12.10 -4.17 4.05
C VAL A 199 -13.51 -3.63 4.27
N MET A 200 -13.73 -2.31 4.14
CA MET A 200 -15.00 -1.63 4.39
C MET A 200 -15.86 -1.49 3.11
N VAL A 201 -15.62 -2.32 2.11
CA VAL A 201 -16.42 -2.38 0.87
C VAL A 201 -17.89 -2.66 1.17
N ILE A 202 -18.77 -1.96 0.46
CA ILE A 202 -20.21 -2.11 0.55
C ILE A 202 -20.69 -3.16 -0.45
N LEU A 203 -21.38 -4.18 0.03
CA LEU A 203 -21.98 -5.24 -0.76
C LEU A 203 -23.48 -5.35 -0.45
N ASP A 204 -24.26 -5.81 -1.43
CA ASP A 204 -25.66 -6.16 -1.21
C ASP A 204 -25.77 -7.45 -0.38
N VAL A 205 -26.23 -7.32 0.85
CA VAL A 205 -26.40 -8.45 1.78
C VAL A 205 -27.70 -9.22 1.54
N GLU A 206 -28.71 -8.55 1.01
CA GLU A 206 -30.05 -9.14 0.82
C GLU A 206 -30.04 -10.15 -0.34
N HIS A 207 -29.29 -9.87 -1.42
CA HIS A 207 -29.36 -10.65 -2.65
C HIS A 207 -28.07 -11.43 -2.95
N THR A 208 -26.93 -11.12 -2.31
CA THR A 208 -25.71 -11.89 -2.51
C THR A 208 -25.82 -13.28 -1.88
N THR A 209 -25.64 -14.32 -2.68
CA THR A 209 -25.66 -15.73 -2.25
C THR A 209 -24.29 -16.38 -2.24
N ASP A 210 -23.34 -15.85 -2.98
CA ASP A 210 -21.93 -16.28 -3.03
C ASP A 210 -21.02 -15.03 -2.94
N TYR A 211 -20.64 -14.68 -1.72
CA TYR A 211 -19.78 -13.52 -1.46
C TYR A 211 -18.37 -13.71 -1.99
N ASP A 212 -17.90 -14.95 -2.08
CA ASP A 212 -16.52 -15.25 -2.41
C ASP A 212 -16.25 -15.20 -3.93
N HIS A 213 -17.29 -15.46 -4.76
CA HIS A 213 -17.07 -15.55 -6.20
C HIS A 213 -18.06 -14.74 -7.05
N ALA A 214 -19.18 -14.31 -6.49
CA ALA A 214 -20.25 -13.60 -7.19
C ALA A 214 -20.90 -12.53 -6.30
N ALA A 215 -20.08 -11.78 -5.54
CA ALA A 215 -20.56 -10.69 -4.70
C ALA A 215 -21.24 -9.61 -5.55
N ILE A 216 -22.37 -9.11 -5.05
CA ILE A 216 -23.12 -8.02 -5.66
C ILE A 216 -22.63 -6.70 -5.04
N GLY A 217 -21.92 -5.91 -5.82
CA GLY A 217 -21.37 -4.61 -5.44
C GLY A 217 -21.89 -3.48 -6.31
N THR A 218 -21.32 -2.29 -6.14
CA THR A 218 -21.69 -1.06 -6.88
C THR A 218 -20.72 -0.73 -8.01
N GLY A 219 -19.61 -1.46 -8.12
CA GLY A 219 -18.52 -1.16 -9.04
C GLY A 219 -18.85 -1.32 -10.52
N PRO A 220 -17.94 -0.91 -11.42
CA PRO A 220 -18.15 -0.95 -12.88
C PRO A 220 -18.27 -2.36 -13.46
N TYR A 221 -17.81 -3.38 -12.76
CA TYR A 221 -17.83 -4.75 -13.26
C TYR A 221 -18.48 -5.74 -12.28
N ILE A 222 -19.04 -6.81 -12.83
CA ILE A 222 -19.66 -7.93 -12.12
C ILE A 222 -18.75 -9.14 -12.26
N ALA A 223 -18.34 -9.76 -11.16
CA ALA A 223 -17.61 -11.00 -11.17
C ALA A 223 -18.56 -12.16 -11.53
N THR A 224 -18.19 -12.91 -12.55
CA THR A 224 -18.94 -14.06 -13.04
C THR A 224 -18.01 -15.20 -13.37
N ASN A 225 -18.57 -16.41 -13.52
CA ASN A 225 -17.86 -17.57 -14.06
C ASN A 225 -16.46 -17.79 -13.42
N PHE A 226 -16.43 -17.83 -12.09
CA PHE A 226 -15.21 -18.19 -11.37
C PHE A 226 -14.74 -19.58 -11.77
N ARG A 227 -13.45 -19.70 -12.07
CA ARG A 227 -12.76 -20.96 -12.39
C ARG A 227 -11.55 -21.06 -11.49
N GLU A 228 -11.60 -22.04 -10.60
CA GLU A 228 -10.50 -22.28 -9.65
C GLU A 228 -9.15 -22.36 -10.38
N GLU A 229 -8.12 -21.73 -9.83
CA GLU A 229 -6.76 -21.63 -10.39
C GLU A 229 -6.66 -21.00 -11.81
N VAL A 230 -7.78 -20.56 -12.41
CA VAL A 230 -7.78 -19.94 -13.74
C VAL A 230 -8.13 -18.46 -13.69
N GLY A 231 -9.16 -18.07 -12.95
CA GLY A 231 -9.60 -16.67 -12.81
C GLY A 231 -11.08 -16.44 -12.96
N TYR A 232 -11.46 -15.23 -13.37
CA TYR A 232 -12.84 -14.78 -13.53
C TYR A 232 -13.12 -14.34 -14.95
N THR A 233 -14.39 -14.39 -15.35
CA THR A 233 -14.94 -13.52 -16.38
C THR A 233 -15.64 -12.36 -15.68
N MET A 234 -15.22 -11.14 -15.93
CA MET A 234 -15.87 -9.92 -15.46
C MET A 234 -16.76 -9.40 -16.59
N VAL A 235 -17.99 -8.96 -16.27
CA VAL A 235 -18.88 -8.34 -17.26
C VAL A 235 -19.24 -6.92 -16.82
N ALA A 236 -19.50 -6.04 -17.78
CA ALA A 236 -19.89 -4.67 -17.49
C ALA A 236 -21.15 -4.61 -16.62
N ASN A 237 -21.14 -3.77 -15.58
CA ASN A 237 -22.31 -3.49 -14.76
C ASN A 237 -23.23 -2.49 -15.49
N PRO A 238 -24.43 -2.89 -15.94
CA PRO A 238 -25.34 -2.02 -16.66
C PRO A 238 -25.95 -0.91 -15.78
N TYR A 239 -25.80 -1.02 -14.47
CA TYR A 239 -26.33 -0.07 -13.48
C TYR A 239 -25.25 0.79 -12.86
N TYR A 240 -24.02 0.77 -13.41
CA TYR A 240 -22.92 1.53 -12.84
C TYR A 240 -23.19 3.03 -12.84
N TRP A 241 -23.10 3.65 -11.69
CA TRP A 241 -23.43 5.05 -11.44
C TRP A 241 -22.37 6.04 -11.97
N GLY A 242 -21.12 5.58 -12.13
CA GLY A 242 -19.96 6.42 -12.51
C GLY A 242 -19.82 6.66 -14.01
N GLY A 243 -20.80 6.26 -14.85
CA GLY A 243 -20.82 6.49 -16.28
C GLY A 243 -20.56 5.24 -17.13
N ASP A 244 -20.05 5.44 -18.33
CA ASP A 244 -19.82 4.36 -19.30
C ASP A 244 -18.73 3.39 -18.82
N VAL A 245 -19.02 2.08 -18.92
CA VAL A 245 -18.05 1.02 -18.66
C VAL A 245 -17.39 0.60 -19.98
N PRO A 246 -16.06 0.79 -20.14
CA PRO A 246 -15.41 0.72 -21.45
C PRO A 246 -15.36 -0.67 -22.11
N TYR A 247 -15.28 -1.74 -21.31
CA TYR A 247 -15.22 -3.11 -21.80
C TYR A 247 -16.50 -3.85 -21.47
N ALA A 248 -17.07 -4.57 -22.45
CA ALA A 248 -18.23 -5.44 -22.22
C ALA A 248 -17.88 -6.63 -21.31
N SER A 249 -16.65 -7.15 -21.45
CA SER A 249 -16.13 -8.18 -20.56
C SER A 249 -14.60 -8.15 -20.44
N ILE A 250 -14.12 -8.70 -19.33
CA ILE A 250 -12.69 -8.86 -19.02
C ILE A 250 -12.46 -10.30 -18.59
N GLU A 251 -11.55 -11.01 -19.26
CA GLU A 251 -11.02 -12.28 -18.79
C GLU A 251 -9.85 -12.02 -17.86
N LEU A 252 -10.08 -12.19 -16.57
CA LEU A 252 -9.07 -12.07 -15.52
C LEU A 252 -8.39 -13.43 -15.34
N LEU A 253 -7.11 -13.52 -15.65
CA LEU A 253 -6.36 -14.77 -15.69
C LEU A 253 -5.29 -14.82 -14.61
N TYR A 254 -5.26 -15.88 -13.83
CA TYR A 254 -4.22 -16.09 -12.82
C TYR A 254 -2.93 -16.56 -13.47
N MET A 255 -1.87 -15.78 -13.28
CA MET A 255 -0.54 -16.06 -13.80
C MET A 255 0.51 -15.64 -12.75
N GLY A 256 0.91 -16.59 -11.90
CA GLY A 256 1.88 -16.32 -10.83
C GLY A 256 3.32 -16.13 -11.32
N ASP A 257 3.67 -16.70 -12.47
CA ASP A 257 5.01 -16.58 -13.04
C ASP A 257 5.14 -15.29 -13.86
N ALA A 258 6.09 -14.42 -13.47
CA ALA A 258 6.29 -13.12 -14.09
C ALA A 258 6.77 -13.22 -15.55
N SER A 259 7.60 -14.20 -15.87
CA SER A 259 8.09 -14.40 -17.24
C SER A 259 6.98 -14.97 -18.14
N ALA A 260 6.10 -15.82 -17.62
CA ALA A 260 4.92 -16.26 -18.34
C ALA A 260 3.97 -15.09 -18.65
N LYS A 261 3.75 -14.15 -17.69
CA LYS A 261 3.00 -12.90 -17.94
C LYS A 261 3.62 -12.07 -19.07
N ALA A 262 4.96 -11.86 -19.03
CA ALA A 262 5.66 -11.11 -20.05
C ALA A 262 5.54 -11.76 -21.44
N MET A 263 5.73 -13.08 -21.54
CA MET A 263 5.55 -13.82 -22.80
C MET A 263 4.11 -13.77 -23.32
N ALA A 264 3.11 -13.83 -22.42
CA ALA A 264 1.71 -13.74 -22.80
C ALA A 264 1.34 -12.34 -23.33
N LEU A 265 1.89 -11.25 -22.75
CA LEU A 265 1.80 -9.90 -23.31
C LEU A 265 2.42 -9.80 -24.70
N GLN A 266 3.66 -10.29 -24.86
CA GLN A 266 4.39 -10.26 -26.15
C GLN A 266 3.70 -11.07 -27.24
N SER A 267 3.11 -12.22 -26.90
CA SER A 267 2.36 -13.04 -27.86
C SER A 267 0.95 -12.54 -28.17
N GLY A 268 0.44 -11.58 -27.39
CA GLY A 268 -0.94 -11.07 -27.53
C GLY A 268 -2.00 -11.97 -26.87
N GLN A 269 -1.61 -12.87 -26.00
CA GLN A 269 -2.55 -13.61 -25.14
C GLN A 269 -3.10 -12.74 -24.01
N LEU A 270 -2.31 -11.75 -23.55
CA LEU A 270 -2.74 -10.73 -22.60
C LEU A 270 -2.71 -9.35 -23.27
N ASP A 271 -3.67 -8.53 -22.90
CA ASP A 271 -3.72 -7.11 -23.22
C ASP A 271 -3.09 -6.27 -22.11
N LEU A 272 -3.26 -6.73 -20.86
CA LEU A 272 -2.85 -6.05 -19.65
C LEU A 272 -2.24 -7.05 -18.65
N ALA A 273 -1.24 -6.62 -17.88
CA ALA A 273 -0.71 -7.39 -16.75
C ALA A 273 -0.28 -6.48 -15.60
N GLU A 274 -0.51 -6.92 -14.37
CA GLU A 274 0.07 -6.28 -13.18
C GLU A 274 1.42 -6.91 -12.85
N ASN A 275 2.34 -6.10 -12.32
CA ASN A 275 3.57 -6.53 -11.66
C ASN A 275 4.36 -7.66 -12.36
N VAL A 276 5.03 -7.35 -13.46
CA VAL A 276 6.06 -8.23 -14.04
C VAL A 276 7.34 -8.03 -13.25
N THR A 277 7.59 -8.91 -12.29
CA THR A 277 8.71 -8.79 -11.33
C THR A 277 10.04 -9.39 -11.83
N ASN A 278 10.07 -10.07 -12.98
CA ASN A 278 11.33 -10.45 -13.62
C ASN A 278 11.97 -9.22 -14.26
N ILE A 279 13.14 -8.84 -13.78
CA ILE A 279 13.83 -7.60 -14.14
C ILE A 279 14.16 -7.52 -15.63
N ASN A 280 14.63 -8.63 -16.22
CA ASN A 280 15.01 -8.66 -17.63
C ASN A 280 13.78 -8.54 -18.55
N ASP A 281 12.69 -9.21 -18.19
CA ASP A 281 11.44 -9.15 -18.91
C ASP A 281 10.81 -7.76 -18.80
N LEU A 282 10.82 -7.14 -17.61
CA LEU A 282 10.33 -5.78 -17.40
C LEU A 282 11.12 -4.77 -18.24
N ARG A 283 12.46 -4.84 -18.24
CA ARG A 283 13.32 -3.97 -19.07
C ARG A 283 13.06 -4.16 -20.57
N ASN A 284 12.84 -5.40 -21.01
CA ASN A 284 12.51 -5.68 -22.41
C ASN A 284 11.17 -5.05 -22.79
N LEU A 285 10.15 -5.15 -21.92
CA LEU A 285 8.84 -4.53 -22.15
C LEU A 285 8.92 -2.99 -22.11
N GLN A 286 9.73 -2.41 -21.22
CA GLN A 286 9.98 -0.97 -21.17
C GLN A 286 10.68 -0.42 -22.43
N ALA A 287 11.54 -1.24 -23.05
CA ALA A 287 12.27 -0.87 -24.27
C ALA A 287 11.45 -1.06 -25.56
N ASP A 288 10.37 -1.85 -25.53
CA ASP A 288 9.53 -2.13 -26.69
C ASP A 288 8.40 -1.08 -26.82
N PRO A 289 8.37 -0.29 -27.93
CA PRO A 289 7.37 0.76 -28.12
C PRO A 289 5.91 0.25 -28.26
N ASN A 290 5.70 -1.06 -28.40
CA ASN A 290 4.37 -1.65 -28.43
C ASN A 290 3.74 -1.79 -27.05
N PHE A 291 4.51 -1.57 -25.98
CA PHE A 291 4.05 -1.65 -24.60
C PHE A 291 4.23 -0.34 -23.85
N THR A 292 3.37 -0.10 -22.90
CA THR A 292 3.55 0.94 -21.89
C THR A 292 3.65 0.27 -20.53
N VAL A 293 4.70 0.60 -19.77
CA VAL A 293 4.90 0.20 -18.40
C VAL A 293 4.68 1.42 -17.51
N THR A 294 3.52 1.50 -16.87
CA THR A 294 3.26 2.52 -15.85
C THR A 294 3.75 2.02 -14.50
N ILE A 295 4.46 2.87 -13.79
CA ILE A 295 5.03 2.57 -12.48
C ILE A 295 4.51 3.60 -11.49
N ALA A 296 3.86 3.14 -10.42
CA ALA A 296 3.49 3.98 -9.29
C ALA A 296 4.55 3.87 -8.20
N ASN A 297 5.01 5.01 -7.69
CA ASN A 297 5.78 5.05 -6.46
C ASN A 297 4.89 4.55 -5.33
N GLY A 298 5.17 3.33 -4.85
CA GLY A 298 4.29 2.64 -3.93
C GLY A 298 4.37 3.17 -2.51
N VAL A 299 3.33 2.89 -1.75
CA VAL A 299 3.25 3.16 -0.30
C VAL A 299 3.71 1.95 0.53
N ARG A 300 4.49 1.06 -0.07
CA ARG A 300 5.02 -0.12 0.60
C ARG A 300 6.52 0.03 0.83
N THR A 301 6.94 -0.24 2.06
CA THR A 301 8.35 -0.37 2.41
C THR A 301 8.74 -1.83 2.44
N GLY A 302 9.75 -2.20 1.65
CA GLY A 302 10.52 -3.41 1.84
C GLY A 302 11.51 -3.17 2.95
N LEU A 303 11.44 -3.96 4.01
CA LEU A 303 12.28 -3.78 5.18
C LEU A 303 12.59 -5.13 5.83
N ALA A 304 13.62 -5.14 6.66
CA ALA A 304 13.84 -6.26 7.56
C ALA A 304 13.92 -5.77 9.01
N HIS A 305 13.04 -6.33 9.84
CA HIS A 305 13.04 -6.09 11.27
C HIS A 305 14.22 -6.80 11.93
N MET A 306 14.91 -6.10 12.81
CA MET A 306 15.99 -6.64 13.63
C MET A 306 15.46 -6.97 15.02
N ASN A 307 15.68 -8.19 15.50
CA ASN A 307 15.21 -8.65 16.82
C ASN A 307 16.13 -8.13 17.93
N MET A 308 15.62 -7.18 18.71
CA MET A 308 16.35 -6.50 19.79
C MET A 308 16.05 -7.09 21.17
N ALA A 309 15.43 -8.28 21.25
CA ALA A 309 15.17 -8.96 22.53
C ALA A 309 16.45 -9.15 23.34
N GLU A 310 16.32 -9.14 24.65
CA GLU A 310 17.45 -9.41 25.56
C GLU A 310 18.09 -10.78 25.25
N GLY A 311 19.40 -10.79 25.08
CA GLY A 311 20.19 -11.99 24.73
C GLY A 311 20.32 -12.26 23.24
N LYS A 312 19.65 -11.51 22.37
CA LYS A 312 19.87 -11.55 20.91
C LYS A 312 21.08 -10.69 20.51
N LEU A 313 21.81 -11.10 19.46
CA LEU A 313 22.97 -10.36 18.95
C LEU A 313 22.62 -8.91 18.57
N LEU A 314 21.46 -8.72 17.93
CA LEU A 314 21.00 -7.41 17.49
C LEU A 314 20.37 -6.55 18.60
N SER A 315 20.40 -6.99 19.89
CA SER A 315 20.20 -6.09 21.01
C SER A 315 21.35 -5.06 21.14
N ASN A 316 22.54 -5.38 20.59
CA ASN A 316 23.69 -4.48 20.54
C ASN A 316 23.51 -3.41 19.46
N LYS A 317 23.36 -2.14 19.85
CA LYS A 317 23.16 -1.00 18.93
C LYS A 317 24.33 -0.80 17.97
N THR A 318 25.58 -0.97 18.44
CA THR A 318 26.77 -0.80 17.58
C THR A 318 26.77 -1.84 16.45
N LEU A 319 26.37 -3.08 16.74
CA LEU A 319 26.24 -4.11 15.71
C LEU A 319 25.15 -3.73 14.67
N ARG A 320 23.99 -3.22 15.11
CA ARG A 320 22.93 -2.77 14.16
C ARG A 320 23.41 -1.60 13.30
N GLN A 321 24.12 -0.63 13.87
CA GLN A 321 24.69 0.51 13.12
C GLN A 321 25.68 0.04 12.06
N ALA A 322 26.58 -0.90 12.41
CA ALA A 322 27.52 -1.47 11.45
C ALA A 322 26.81 -2.26 10.34
N VAL A 323 25.75 -2.98 10.66
CA VAL A 323 24.91 -3.66 9.68
C VAL A 323 24.37 -2.65 8.66
N LEU A 324 23.77 -1.54 9.10
CA LEU A 324 23.22 -0.53 8.17
C LEU A 324 24.33 0.12 7.30
N MET A 325 25.45 0.50 7.89
CA MET A 325 26.57 1.12 7.15
C MET A 325 27.23 0.18 6.13
N ALA A 326 27.05 -1.14 6.26
CA ALA A 326 27.61 -2.12 5.34
C ALA A 326 26.74 -2.37 4.11
N LEU A 327 25.52 -1.82 4.02
CA LEU A 327 24.56 -2.12 2.96
C LEU A 327 24.50 -1.01 1.91
N ASP A 328 24.68 -1.39 0.63
CA ASP A 328 24.56 -0.51 -0.54
C ASP A 328 23.13 -0.60 -1.10
N ASP A 329 22.19 0.13 -0.45
CA ASP A 329 20.78 0.12 -0.81
C ASP A 329 20.54 0.66 -2.22
N ASP A 330 21.33 1.65 -2.67
CA ASP A 330 21.24 2.21 -4.02
C ASP A 330 21.56 1.15 -5.09
N THR A 331 22.63 0.40 -4.90
CA THR A 331 23.00 -0.69 -5.80
C THR A 331 22.00 -1.85 -5.72
N MET A 332 21.53 -2.20 -4.53
CA MET A 332 20.51 -3.23 -4.38
C MET A 332 19.21 -2.84 -5.11
N CYS A 333 18.70 -1.63 -4.94
CA CYS A 333 17.49 -1.15 -5.60
C CYS A 333 17.65 -1.02 -7.12
N SER A 334 18.75 -0.43 -7.60
CA SER A 334 18.93 -0.12 -9.04
C SER A 334 19.41 -1.31 -9.87
N ILE A 335 20.27 -2.16 -9.31
CA ILE A 335 20.93 -3.25 -10.03
C ILE A 335 20.35 -4.60 -9.64
N THR A 336 20.37 -4.96 -8.34
CA THR A 336 19.94 -6.28 -7.88
C THR A 336 18.47 -6.53 -8.18
N VAL A 337 17.60 -5.58 -7.83
CA VAL A 337 16.15 -5.69 -8.10
C VAL A 337 15.67 -4.80 -9.25
N GLY A 338 16.59 -4.21 -10.04
CA GLY A 338 16.33 -3.59 -11.35
C GLY A 338 15.38 -2.40 -11.36
N GLY A 339 15.30 -1.64 -10.27
CA GLY A 339 14.44 -0.47 -10.16
C GLY A 339 13.00 -0.79 -9.71
N LEU A 340 12.72 -2.04 -9.30
CA LEU A 340 11.44 -2.38 -8.66
C LEU A 340 11.28 -1.76 -7.27
N TYR A 341 12.35 -1.17 -6.74
CA TYR A 341 12.34 -0.38 -5.51
C TYR A 341 13.04 0.96 -5.73
N THR A 342 12.51 1.99 -5.12
CA THR A 342 13.20 3.26 -4.94
C THR A 342 13.99 3.18 -3.63
N SER A 343 15.28 3.49 -3.67
CA SER A 343 16.16 3.49 -2.49
C SER A 343 15.67 4.51 -1.46
N GLY A 344 15.88 4.19 -0.18
CA GLY A 344 15.53 5.07 0.94
C GLY A 344 15.94 4.47 2.28
N PHE A 345 15.97 5.29 3.31
CA PHE A 345 16.49 4.95 4.64
C PHE A 345 15.47 5.05 5.78
N SER A 346 14.29 5.63 5.51
CA SER A 346 13.21 5.73 6.50
C SER A 346 12.20 4.61 6.32
N VAL A 347 11.54 4.23 7.42
CA VAL A 347 10.47 3.24 7.41
C VAL A 347 9.23 3.69 6.62
N LEU A 348 9.03 5.01 6.42
CA LEU A 348 7.97 5.55 5.56
C LEU A 348 8.52 5.97 4.20
N PRO A 349 7.82 5.68 3.08
CA PRO A 349 8.22 6.07 1.75
C PRO A 349 8.39 7.57 1.56
N SER A 350 9.42 7.94 0.75
CA SER A 350 9.79 9.33 0.49
C SER A 350 8.78 10.12 -0.35
N ASN A 351 7.85 9.44 -1.01
CA ASN A 351 6.76 10.07 -1.78
C ASN A 351 5.55 10.45 -0.92
N LEU A 352 5.56 10.15 0.38
CA LEU A 352 4.52 10.51 1.33
C LEU A 352 4.90 11.81 2.07
N ASP A 353 3.90 12.64 2.36
CA ASP A 353 4.09 13.93 3.03
C ASP A 353 4.25 13.78 4.56
N TYR A 354 5.33 13.06 4.98
CA TYR A 354 5.67 12.85 6.38
C TYR A 354 7.10 13.32 6.73
N GLY A 355 7.59 14.34 6.00
CA GLY A 355 8.82 15.06 6.34
C GLY A 355 10.12 14.30 6.03
N TYR A 356 10.10 13.35 5.08
CA TYR A 356 11.28 12.57 4.69
C TYR A 356 12.50 13.45 4.37
N GLU A 357 12.27 14.57 3.69
CA GLU A 357 13.31 15.53 3.27
C GLU A 357 14.03 16.24 4.44
N ASN A 358 13.47 16.15 5.64
CA ASN A 358 14.04 16.74 6.86
C ASN A 358 14.72 15.69 7.76
N LEU A 359 14.67 14.41 7.38
CA LEU A 359 15.30 13.33 8.13
C LEU A 359 16.80 13.30 7.84
N ASN A 360 17.57 12.87 8.85
CA ASN A 360 19.00 12.68 8.74
C ASN A 360 19.33 11.19 8.79
N ASP A 361 20.08 10.71 7.79
CA ASP A 361 20.62 9.36 7.77
C ASP A 361 22.09 9.37 8.19
N PRO A 362 22.44 8.84 9.38
CA PRO A 362 23.82 8.76 9.85
C PRO A 362 24.56 7.50 9.34
N TYR A 363 23.89 6.61 8.60
CA TYR A 363 24.38 5.27 8.23
C TYR A 363 24.59 5.09 6.73
N ALA A 364 25.07 6.15 6.05
CA ALA A 364 25.44 6.05 4.64
C ALA A 364 26.40 4.88 4.39
N PHE A 365 26.26 4.22 3.24
CA PHE A 365 27.09 3.06 2.86
C PHE A 365 28.59 3.36 2.94
N ASP A 366 29.24 2.72 3.90
CA ASP A 366 30.70 2.76 4.12
C ASP A 366 31.12 1.49 4.87
N PRO A 367 31.40 0.37 4.17
CA PRO A 367 31.76 -0.89 4.81
C PRO A 367 33.08 -0.83 5.55
N ASP A 368 34.02 0.05 5.16
CA ASP A 368 35.29 0.25 5.88
C ASP A 368 35.04 0.93 7.23
N ALA A 369 34.16 1.95 7.26
CA ALA A 369 33.75 2.59 8.50
C ALA A 369 32.92 1.64 9.38
N ALA A 370 32.07 0.79 8.80
CA ALA A 370 31.33 -0.25 9.51
C ALA A 370 32.27 -1.24 10.21
N ALA A 371 33.27 -1.78 9.46
CA ALA A 371 34.28 -2.67 10.01
C ALA A 371 35.08 -2.02 11.14
N LYS A 372 35.48 -0.75 10.95
CA LYS A 372 36.19 0.02 11.98
C LYS A 372 35.33 0.26 13.22
N LEU A 373 34.04 0.54 13.06
CA LEU A 373 33.12 0.72 14.18
C LEU A 373 33.04 -0.54 15.05
N LEU A 374 33.01 -1.73 14.41
CA LEU A 374 33.05 -3.02 15.12
C LEU A 374 34.40 -3.23 15.83
N ASP A 375 35.53 -2.92 15.16
CA ASP A 375 36.87 -3.03 15.77
C ASP A 375 37.02 -2.13 17.00
N ASP A 376 36.59 -0.87 16.91
CA ASP A 376 36.64 0.10 18.00
C ASP A 376 35.76 -0.33 19.19
N ALA A 377 34.71 -1.08 18.95
CA ALA A 377 33.83 -1.68 19.97
C ALA A 377 34.35 -3.02 20.54
N GLY A 378 35.48 -3.54 20.02
CA GLY A 378 36.03 -4.83 20.42
C GLY A 378 35.29 -6.04 19.85
N ILE A 379 34.46 -5.86 18.83
CA ILE A 379 33.75 -6.91 18.08
C ILE A 379 34.66 -7.33 16.94
N VAL A 380 35.52 -8.31 17.19
CA VAL A 380 36.60 -8.70 16.28
C VAL A 380 36.60 -10.22 16.06
N ASP A 381 37.20 -10.68 14.97
CA ASP A 381 37.47 -12.10 14.75
C ASP A 381 38.65 -12.52 15.64
N THR A 382 38.37 -13.27 16.68
CA THR A 382 39.38 -13.70 17.68
C THR A 382 39.98 -15.05 17.38
N ASN A 383 39.34 -15.87 16.55
CA ASN A 383 39.78 -17.23 16.23
C ASN A 383 40.42 -17.35 14.81
N GLY A 384 40.22 -16.36 13.94
CA GLY A 384 40.82 -16.26 12.61
C GLY A 384 40.06 -17.00 11.52
N ASP A 385 38.77 -17.28 11.72
CA ASP A 385 37.92 -18.00 10.74
C ASP A 385 37.17 -17.04 9.77
N GLY A 386 37.25 -15.74 10.00
CA GLY A 386 36.64 -14.70 9.17
C GLY A 386 35.28 -14.22 9.69
N ILE A 387 34.81 -14.76 10.82
CA ILE A 387 33.58 -14.33 11.50
C ILE A 387 33.95 -13.59 12.80
N ARG A 388 33.33 -12.44 13.04
CA ARG A 388 33.51 -11.67 14.28
C ARG A 388 32.75 -12.27 15.43
N GLU A 389 33.20 -12.05 16.65
CA GLU A 389 32.50 -12.45 17.87
C GLU A 389 32.03 -11.22 18.67
N LEU A 390 30.86 -11.37 19.27
CA LEU A 390 30.30 -10.49 20.29
C LEU A 390 30.14 -11.29 21.60
N ASP A 391 30.83 -10.85 22.67
CA ASP A 391 30.81 -11.53 23.98
C ASP A 391 31.22 -13.02 23.91
N GLY A 392 32.10 -13.36 22.95
CA GLY A 392 32.60 -14.72 22.72
C GLY A 392 31.66 -15.64 21.93
N GLN A 393 30.60 -15.09 21.34
CA GLN A 393 29.69 -15.74 20.41
C GLN A 393 29.97 -15.26 18.98
N GLU A 394 30.14 -16.18 18.03
CA GLU A 394 30.21 -15.85 16.61
C GLU A 394 28.94 -15.11 16.16
N ILE A 395 29.12 -14.05 15.37
CA ILE A 395 28.01 -13.29 14.82
C ILE A 395 27.55 -13.98 13.53
N VAL A 396 26.58 -14.88 13.68
CA VAL A 396 25.84 -15.50 12.56
C VAL A 396 24.38 -15.18 12.76
N LEU A 397 23.83 -14.30 11.92
CA LEU A 397 22.47 -13.79 12.03
C LEU A 397 21.49 -14.70 11.29
N HIS A 398 20.49 -15.24 11.98
CA HIS A 398 19.41 -16.00 11.35
C HIS A 398 18.44 -15.04 10.65
N TYR A 399 18.44 -15.05 9.29
CA TYR A 399 17.62 -14.19 8.45
C TYR A 399 16.49 -14.99 7.80
N VAL A 400 15.25 -14.73 8.22
CA VAL A 400 14.04 -15.36 7.70
C VAL A 400 13.35 -14.42 6.71
N THR A 401 12.98 -14.91 5.53
CA THR A 401 12.22 -14.16 4.51
C THR A 401 11.47 -15.10 3.56
N TYR A 402 10.80 -14.55 2.54
CA TYR A 402 10.04 -15.30 1.52
C TYR A 402 10.23 -14.71 0.11
N PRO A 403 10.08 -15.52 -0.97
CA PRO A 403 10.43 -15.10 -2.32
C PRO A 403 9.30 -14.31 -3.00
N ASN A 404 8.87 -13.19 -2.42
CA ASN A 404 7.90 -12.29 -3.04
C ASN A 404 8.47 -10.88 -3.08
N ARG A 405 8.15 -10.12 -4.11
CA ARG A 405 8.64 -8.74 -4.31
C ARG A 405 10.15 -8.62 -4.13
N CYS A 406 10.93 -9.60 -4.65
CA CYS A 406 12.40 -9.63 -4.61
C CYS A 406 13.01 -9.62 -3.19
N LEU A 407 12.27 -10.01 -2.15
CA LEU A 407 12.81 -10.04 -0.78
C LEU A 407 13.95 -11.06 -0.61
N ASN A 408 13.89 -12.18 -1.35
CA ASN A 408 14.98 -13.15 -1.41
C ASN A 408 16.25 -12.54 -2.05
N ASP A 409 16.10 -11.73 -3.12
CA ASP A 409 17.23 -11.10 -3.80
C ASP A 409 17.95 -10.09 -2.90
N PHE A 410 17.17 -9.30 -2.11
CA PHE A 410 17.74 -8.44 -1.07
C PHE A 410 18.46 -9.25 0.01
N ALA A 411 17.87 -10.32 0.51
CA ALA A 411 18.46 -11.13 1.57
C ALA A 411 19.78 -11.79 1.14
N GLU A 412 19.86 -12.29 -0.11
CA GLU A 412 21.09 -12.84 -0.68
C GLU A 412 22.18 -11.76 -0.86
N ALA A 413 21.80 -10.54 -1.30
CA ALA A 413 22.73 -9.42 -1.41
C ALA A 413 23.23 -8.96 -0.02
N ILE A 414 22.37 -8.85 0.97
CA ILE A 414 22.69 -8.52 2.36
C ILE A 414 23.66 -9.55 2.95
N GLN A 415 23.41 -10.85 2.74
CA GLN A 415 24.31 -11.92 3.19
C GLN A 415 25.73 -11.70 2.65
N GLN A 416 25.88 -11.37 1.36
CA GLN A 416 27.18 -11.12 0.75
C GLN A 416 27.87 -9.87 1.29
N GLN A 417 27.12 -8.77 1.47
CA GLN A 417 27.68 -7.51 1.95
C GLN A 417 28.09 -7.59 3.43
N LEU A 418 27.31 -8.25 4.28
CA LEU A 418 27.64 -8.47 5.69
C LEU A 418 28.85 -9.40 5.85
N ALA A 419 29.00 -10.42 5.00
CA ALA A 419 30.18 -11.29 5.00
C ALA A 419 31.47 -10.50 4.74
N ALA A 420 31.44 -9.41 3.96
CA ALA A 420 32.61 -8.57 3.69
C ALA A 420 33.15 -7.85 4.93
N ILE A 421 32.32 -7.66 5.97
CA ILE A 421 32.72 -7.05 7.24
C ILE A 421 32.82 -8.06 8.39
N GLY A 422 32.80 -9.37 8.09
CA GLY A 422 32.97 -10.47 9.05
C GLY A 422 31.70 -10.80 9.85
N ILE A 423 30.52 -10.54 9.30
CA ILE A 423 29.22 -10.95 9.86
C ILE A 423 28.63 -12.06 8.99
N GLY A 424 28.42 -13.23 9.59
CA GLY A 424 27.74 -14.35 8.94
C GLY A 424 26.21 -14.16 8.91
N VAL A 425 25.55 -14.72 7.90
CA VAL A 425 24.09 -14.76 7.80
C VAL A 425 23.67 -16.19 7.45
N ASP A 426 22.84 -16.78 8.30
CA ASP A 426 22.12 -18.03 8.04
C ASP A 426 20.76 -17.69 7.44
N LEU A 427 20.64 -17.86 6.10
CA LEU A 427 19.51 -17.40 5.33
C LEU A 427 18.46 -18.51 5.19
N GLU A 428 17.25 -18.27 5.70
CA GLU A 428 16.06 -19.10 5.54
C GLU A 428 15.04 -18.40 4.62
N ILE A 429 14.86 -18.94 3.40
CA ILE A 429 13.83 -18.48 2.46
C ILE A 429 12.67 -19.47 2.54
N GLY A 430 11.66 -19.13 3.35
CA GLY A 430 10.45 -19.91 3.54
C GLY A 430 9.29 -19.40 2.67
N ASP A 431 8.07 -19.70 3.10
CA ASP A 431 6.86 -19.03 2.62
C ASP A 431 6.40 -17.92 3.59
N SER A 432 5.36 -17.20 3.22
CA SER A 432 4.84 -16.10 4.06
C SER A 432 4.28 -16.57 5.40
N ALA A 433 3.82 -17.82 5.51
CA ALA A 433 3.36 -18.38 6.77
C ALA A 433 4.53 -18.64 7.72
N ARG A 434 5.62 -19.27 7.23
CA ARG A 434 6.85 -19.46 8.02
C ARG A 434 7.47 -18.13 8.47
N GLN A 435 7.49 -17.13 7.59
CA GLN A 435 7.97 -15.79 7.92
C GLN A 435 7.11 -15.15 9.04
N TRP A 436 5.78 -15.30 8.97
CA TRP A 436 4.88 -14.82 10.01
C TRP A 436 5.02 -15.60 11.33
N ASP A 437 5.17 -16.91 11.27
CA ASP A 437 5.41 -17.76 12.46
C ASP A 437 6.70 -17.35 13.19
N SER A 438 7.73 -16.91 12.46
CA SER A 438 8.97 -16.43 13.08
C SER A 438 8.77 -15.14 13.89
N TYR A 439 7.90 -14.23 13.46
CA TYR A 439 7.51 -13.07 14.27
C TYR A 439 6.83 -13.49 15.57
N GLN A 440 5.90 -14.44 15.50
CA GLN A 440 5.15 -14.90 16.67
C GLN A 440 6.02 -15.66 17.69
N SER A 441 7.00 -16.42 17.21
CA SER A 441 7.90 -17.22 18.04
C SER A 441 9.17 -16.47 18.49
N GLY A 442 9.55 -15.37 17.82
CA GLY A 442 10.84 -14.71 18.00
C GLY A 442 12.03 -15.51 17.42
N ASP A 443 11.75 -16.52 16.58
CA ASP A 443 12.76 -17.38 15.95
C ASP A 443 13.36 -16.72 14.71
N PHE A 444 14.06 -15.61 14.92
CA PHE A 444 14.82 -14.86 13.91
C PHE A 444 15.79 -13.88 14.61
N ASP A 445 16.80 -13.44 13.91
CA ASP A 445 17.57 -12.23 14.22
C ASP A 445 17.20 -11.11 13.25
N ILE A 446 16.99 -11.43 11.97
CA ILE A 446 16.49 -10.54 10.93
C ILE A 446 15.25 -11.18 10.28
N ASN A 447 14.19 -10.40 10.09
CA ASN A 447 12.96 -10.86 9.43
C ASN A 447 12.58 -9.92 8.29
N GLY A 448 12.78 -10.40 7.04
CA GLY A 448 12.51 -9.64 5.81
C GLY A 448 11.05 -9.65 5.41
N SER A 449 10.52 -8.47 5.14
CA SER A 449 9.10 -8.22 4.86
C SER A 449 8.87 -7.09 3.86
N ASN A 450 7.65 -6.99 3.36
CA ASN A 450 7.18 -5.85 2.58
C ASN A 450 5.80 -5.41 3.08
N TRP A 451 5.73 -4.25 3.73
CA TRP A 451 4.53 -3.79 4.41
C TRP A 451 3.93 -2.53 3.77
N THR A 452 2.60 -2.47 3.71
CA THR A 452 1.88 -1.24 3.39
C THR A 452 1.97 -0.29 4.58
N THR A 453 2.48 0.91 4.38
CA THR A 453 2.77 1.86 5.46
C THR A 453 1.60 2.77 5.81
N VAL A 454 0.78 3.09 4.80
CA VAL A 454 -0.38 3.99 4.93
C VAL A 454 -1.63 3.34 4.33
N GLY A 455 -1.94 2.11 4.76
CA GLY A 455 -3.09 1.36 4.23
C GLY A 455 -4.40 2.12 4.31
N THR A 456 -4.60 2.84 5.40
CA THR A 456 -5.76 3.72 5.64
C THR A 456 -5.47 5.19 5.34
N GLY A 457 -4.46 5.52 4.53
CA GLY A 457 -4.03 6.90 4.32
C GLY A 457 -3.39 7.56 5.55
N ASP A 458 -3.07 6.78 6.59
CA ASP A 458 -2.41 7.22 7.83
C ASP A 458 -1.43 6.15 8.32
N PRO A 459 -0.20 6.50 8.77
CA PRO A 459 0.81 5.53 9.15
C PRO A 459 0.70 5.03 10.60
N THR A 460 -0.27 5.46 11.39
CA THR A 460 -0.35 5.14 12.83
C THR A 460 -0.37 3.63 13.09
N GLU A 461 -1.15 2.85 12.31
CA GLU A 461 -1.18 1.39 12.46
C GLU A 461 0.19 0.76 12.16
N TYR A 462 0.85 1.24 11.11
CA TYR A 462 2.18 0.76 10.74
C TYR A 462 3.25 1.11 11.77
N LEU A 463 3.24 2.35 12.27
CA LEU A 463 4.18 2.81 13.29
C LEU A 463 4.00 2.11 14.66
N ALA A 464 2.85 1.48 14.90
CA ALA A 464 2.62 0.64 16.07
C ALA A 464 3.60 -0.55 16.17
N ALA A 465 4.20 -0.98 15.04
CA ALA A 465 5.15 -2.10 14.98
C ALA A 465 6.43 -1.87 15.82
N TRP A 466 6.73 -0.64 16.18
CA TRP A 466 7.88 -0.27 17.03
C TRP A 466 7.46 0.30 18.39
N CYS A 467 6.17 0.39 18.69
CA CYS A 467 5.68 0.87 19.98
C CYS A 467 5.57 -0.29 20.97
N SER A 468 6.35 -0.25 22.06
CA SER A 468 6.43 -1.35 23.02
C SER A 468 5.12 -1.63 23.78
N THR A 469 4.18 -0.67 23.76
CA THR A 469 2.88 -0.76 24.44
C THR A 469 1.72 -1.11 23.52
N SER A 470 1.96 -1.17 22.20
CA SER A 470 0.90 -1.38 21.19
C SER A 470 0.40 -2.83 21.10
N GLY A 471 1.21 -3.80 21.55
CA GLY A 471 0.98 -5.22 21.31
C GLY A 471 1.29 -5.69 19.88
N ALA A 472 1.80 -4.81 19.03
CA ALA A 472 2.23 -5.07 17.66
C ALA A 472 3.76 -4.95 17.49
N ASP A 473 4.52 -4.83 18.58
CA ASP A 473 5.99 -4.81 18.55
C ASP A 473 6.55 -6.19 18.20
N TYR A 474 7.04 -6.31 16.97
CA TYR A 474 7.64 -7.56 16.46
C TYR A 474 9.17 -7.61 16.62
N CYS A 475 9.79 -6.47 17.00
CA CYS A 475 11.24 -6.31 17.09
C CYS A 475 11.78 -6.36 18.52
N ASN A 476 10.93 -6.37 19.51
CA ASN A 476 11.27 -6.16 20.92
C ASN A 476 11.99 -4.82 21.17
N TYR A 477 11.66 -3.81 20.37
CA TYR A 477 12.21 -2.46 20.50
C TYR A 477 11.58 -1.76 21.72
N LYS A 478 12.37 -1.02 22.46
CA LYS A 478 11.92 -0.28 23.65
C LYS A 478 12.55 1.11 23.67
N ASN A 479 11.71 2.12 23.46
CA ASN A 479 12.10 3.53 23.58
C ASN A 479 10.92 4.32 24.15
N ALA A 480 11.10 4.84 25.36
CA ALA A 480 10.03 5.55 26.08
C ALA A 480 9.61 6.86 25.40
N GLU A 481 10.51 7.51 24.67
CA GLU A 481 10.21 8.73 23.91
C GLU A 481 9.35 8.38 22.69
N TYR A 482 9.70 7.31 21.95
CA TYR A 482 8.89 6.80 20.86
C TYR A 482 7.47 6.40 21.33
N ASP A 483 7.38 5.66 22.42
CA ASP A 483 6.09 5.23 23.00
C ASP A 483 5.22 6.44 23.39
N ALA A 484 5.81 7.49 23.97
CA ALA A 484 5.11 8.73 24.32
C ALA A 484 4.64 9.51 23.09
N LEU A 485 5.45 9.56 22.01
CA LEU A 485 5.05 10.17 20.74
C LEU A 485 3.94 9.39 20.06
N PHE A 486 3.97 8.06 20.11
CA PHE A 486 2.92 7.22 19.57
C PHE A 486 1.57 7.45 20.29
N GLU A 487 1.58 7.54 21.63
CA GLU A 487 0.39 7.88 22.41
C GLU A 487 -0.13 9.29 22.06
N LYS A 488 0.78 10.27 21.92
CA LYS A 488 0.44 11.63 21.50
C LYS A 488 -0.16 11.65 20.10
N LEU A 489 0.41 10.87 19.14
CA LEU A 489 -0.08 10.77 17.77
C LEU A 489 -1.54 10.28 17.72
N SER A 490 -1.89 9.31 18.56
CA SER A 490 -3.24 8.71 18.60
C SER A 490 -4.33 9.69 19.08
N THR A 491 -3.95 10.81 19.71
CA THR A 491 -4.85 11.84 20.24
C THR A 491 -4.69 13.21 19.59
N THR A 492 -3.84 13.31 18.56
CA THR A 492 -3.61 14.57 17.81
C THR A 492 -4.42 14.54 16.53
N PHE A 493 -5.30 15.55 16.32
CA PHE A 493 -6.22 15.65 15.18
C PHE A 493 -5.74 16.64 14.10
N ASP A 494 -4.88 17.57 14.45
CA ASP A 494 -4.29 18.52 13.51
C ASP A 494 -3.24 17.84 12.61
N ASN A 495 -3.42 17.92 11.31
CA ASN A 495 -2.56 17.22 10.34
C ASN A 495 -1.11 17.70 10.36
N ASP A 496 -0.85 18.99 10.57
CA ASP A 496 0.52 19.52 10.62
C ASP A 496 1.23 19.06 11.90
N ALA A 497 0.51 19.09 13.03
CA ALA A 497 1.04 18.57 14.30
C ALA A 497 1.28 17.05 14.24
N ARG A 498 0.42 16.29 13.53
CA ARG A 498 0.65 14.86 13.28
C ARG A 498 1.90 14.62 12.46
N ARG A 499 2.09 15.40 11.38
CA ARG A 499 3.27 15.30 10.52
C ARG A 499 4.56 15.53 11.31
N GLU A 500 4.61 16.54 12.19
CA GLU A 500 5.75 16.81 13.06
C GLU A 500 6.05 15.62 13.98
N ILE A 501 5.01 15.04 14.63
CA ILE A 501 5.17 13.87 15.50
C ILE A 501 5.69 12.67 14.69
N ILE A 502 5.11 12.39 13.52
CA ILE A 502 5.52 11.27 12.66
C ILE A 502 6.97 11.45 12.18
N GLN A 503 7.38 12.68 11.84
CA GLN A 503 8.76 12.97 11.46
C GLN A 503 9.73 12.70 12.62
N GLU A 504 9.41 13.15 13.84
CA GLU A 504 10.19 12.90 15.04
C GLU A 504 10.30 11.40 15.35
N MET A 505 9.18 10.64 15.24
CA MET A 505 9.17 9.20 15.41
C MET A 505 10.07 8.50 14.38
N GLN A 506 10.05 8.90 13.11
CA GLN A 506 10.92 8.34 12.08
C GLN A 506 12.41 8.58 12.42
N GLN A 507 12.78 9.79 12.85
CA GLN A 507 14.15 10.09 13.20
C GLN A 507 14.66 9.24 14.37
N ILE A 508 13.83 9.00 15.39
CA ILE A 508 14.17 8.10 16.52
C ILE A 508 14.47 6.68 16.00
N LEU A 509 13.63 6.15 15.10
CA LEU A 509 13.85 4.80 14.54
C LEU A 509 15.16 4.72 13.74
N ILE A 510 15.48 5.76 12.96
CA ILE A 510 16.74 5.87 12.22
C ILE A 510 17.90 5.92 13.20
N ASP A 511 17.91 6.85 14.16
CA ASP A 511 19.01 7.06 15.12
C ASP A 511 19.28 5.78 15.94
N ASP A 512 18.26 5.00 16.23
CA ASP A 512 18.36 3.74 16.97
C ASP A 512 18.68 2.52 16.09
N ALA A 513 18.78 2.72 14.76
CA ALA A 513 19.10 1.65 13.81
C ALA A 513 18.19 0.42 14.00
N VAL A 514 16.85 0.60 13.93
CA VAL A 514 15.90 -0.45 14.34
C VAL A 514 15.50 -1.40 13.21
N ALA A 515 15.70 -1.02 11.95
CA ALA A 515 15.31 -1.80 10.79
C ALA A 515 16.29 -1.59 9.63
N ILE A 516 16.48 -2.62 8.81
CA ILE A 516 17.08 -2.49 7.49
C ILE A 516 15.97 -2.07 6.53
N VAL A 517 16.09 -0.93 5.88
CA VAL A 517 15.13 -0.48 4.87
C VAL A 517 15.67 -0.86 3.49
N HIS A 518 15.02 -1.83 2.82
CA HIS A 518 15.42 -2.25 1.47
C HIS A 518 15.07 -1.19 0.41
N GLY A 519 14.10 -0.32 0.71
CA GLY A 519 13.57 0.68 -0.20
C GLY A 519 12.04 0.59 -0.35
N TYR A 520 11.49 1.39 -1.27
CA TYR A 520 10.06 1.55 -1.48
C TYR A 520 9.61 0.84 -2.75
N TYR A 521 8.69 -0.12 -2.61
CA TYR A 521 8.27 -0.99 -3.71
C TYR A 521 7.44 -0.22 -4.74
N ASN A 522 7.81 -0.34 -6.00
CA ASN A 522 7.17 0.27 -7.14
C ASN A 522 6.26 -0.74 -7.83
N SER A 523 4.96 -0.59 -7.69
CA SER A 523 3.98 -1.40 -8.43
C SER A 523 3.95 -0.99 -9.89
N SER A 524 3.68 -1.94 -10.78
CA SER A 524 3.63 -1.68 -12.22
C SER A 524 2.39 -2.26 -12.90
N MET A 525 1.90 -1.55 -13.93
CA MET A 525 0.89 -2.03 -14.85
C MET A 525 1.47 -1.98 -16.27
N ILE A 526 1.40 -3.09 -16.99
CA ILE A 526 1.96 -3.23 -18.32
C ILE A 526 0.82 -3.43 -19.31
N SER A 527 0.68 -2.54 -20.29
CA SER A 527 -0.37 -2.57 -21.30
C SER A 527 0.21 -2.70 -22.70
N ARG A 528 -0.54 -3.39 -23.57
CA ARG A 528 -0.29 -3.39 -25.03
C ARG A 528 -0.92 -2.17 -25.66
N ASN A 529 -0.12 -1.28 -26.27
CA ASN A 529 -0.58 -0.02 -26.86
C ASN A 529 -1.56 -0.21 -28.03
N ALA A 530 -1.53 -1.37 -28.70
CA ALA A 530 -2.46 -1.70 -29.78
C ALA A 530 -3.89 -2.02 -29.31
N THR A 531 -4.11 -2.25 -28.01
CA THR A 531 -5.40 -2.71 -27.50
C THR A 531 -5.88 -1.91 -26.29
N ILE A 532 -4.97 -1.28 -25.54
CA ILE A 532 -5.26 -0.65 -24.24
C ILE A 532 -4.78 0.80 -24.24
N GLY A 533 -5.66 1.73 -23.85
CA GLY A 533 -5.34 3.08 -23.43
C GLY A 533 -5.73 3.33 -21.98
N GLY A 534 -5.12 4.31 -21.33
CA GLY A 534 -5.47 4.78 -19.98
C GLY A 534 -5.06 3.87 -18.83
N ALA A 535 -4.29 2.79 -19.07
CA ALA A 535 -3.89 1.86 -18.01
C ALA A 535 -2.86 2.49 -17.07
N ALA A 536 -3.19 2.55 -15.79
CA ALA A 536 -2.31 3.00 -14.72
C ALA A 536 -2.51 2.11 -13.49
N ILE A 537 -1.56 2.14 -12.56
CA ILE A 537 -1.66 1.42 -11.30
C ILE A 537 -1.76 2.40 -10.14
N HIS A 538 -2.66 2.12 -9.21
CA HIS A 538 -2.79 2.91 -7.99
C HIS A 538 -1.60 2.70 -7.05
N THR A 539 -1.16 3.76 -6.39
CA THR A 539 -0.02 3.77 -5.45
C THR A 539 -0.09 2.67 -4.38
N ALA A 540 -1.30 2.36 -3.88
CA ALA A 540 -1.52 1.31 -2.87
C ALA A 540 -2.00 -0.02 -3.47
N ASP A 541 -2.02 -0.19 -4.79
CA ASP A 541 -2.54 -1.39 -5.47
C ASP A 541 -4.02 -1.70 -5.20
N TYR A 542 -4.84 -0.70 -4.84
CA TYR A 542 -6.24 -0.95 -4.46
C TYR A 542 -7.20 -1.00 -5.64
N TYR A 543 -6.86 -0.38 -6.76
CA TYR A 543 -7.75 -0.26 -7.92
C TYR A 543 -7.00 -0.62 -9.19
N TRP A 544 -7.33 -1.77 -9.80
CA TRP A 544 -6.70 -2.22 -11.05
C TRP A 544 -7.63 -2.06 -12.24
N ILE A 545 -8.89 -2.49 -12.09
CA ILE A 545 -9.90 -2.42 -13.14
C ILE A 545 -10.78 -1.20 -12.86
N THR A 546 -10.62 -0.17 -13.69
CA THR A 546 -11.34 1.10 -13.58
C THR A 546 -11.93 1.48 -14.94
N THR A 547 -12.83 2.45 -14.95
CA THR A 547 -13.38 3.02 -16.19
C THR A 547 -12.41 3.92 -16.95
N GLU A 548 -11.24 4.18 -16.39
CA GLU A 548 -10.16 4.93 -17.05
C GLU A 548 -9.38 4.09 -18.06
N ILE A 549 -9.40 2.75 -17.90
CA ILE A 549 -8.82 1.80 -18.84
C ILE A 549 -9.83 1.59 -19.97
N TYR A 550 -9.44 1.86 -21.21
CA TYR A 550 -10.33 1.81 -22.36
C TYR A 550 -9.68 1.14 -23.58
N PRO A 551 -10.50 0.59 -24.54
CA PRO A 551 -9.97 0.04 -25.77
C PRO A 551 -9.33 1.13 -26.62
N ALA A 552 -8.08 0.90 -27.03
CA ALA A 552 -7.39 1.74 -28.02
C ALA A 552 -7.96 1.49 -29.43
N ALA A 553 -8.08 2.56 -30.26
CA ALA A 553 -8.60 2.50 -31.64
C ALA A 553 -7.58 1.94 -32.63
#